data_80396b2adcb031d7c458e5e90123fff4
#
_entry.id   80396b2adcb031d7c458e5e90123fff4
#
_cell.length_a   1.000
_cell.length_b   1.000
_cell.length_c   1.000
_cell.angle_alpha   90.00
_cell.angle_beta   90.00
_cell.angle_gamma   90.00
#
_symmetry.space_group_name_H-M   'P 1'
#
loop_
_entity.id
_entity.type
_entity.pdbx_description
1 polymer ?
#
loop_
_entity_poly.entity_id
_entity_poly.type
_entity_poly.pdbx_seq_one_letter_code
_entity_poly.pdbx_strand_id
1 'polypeptide(L)'
;PYANYAQLRPETASIVTDISNFTWSDSAWMDIRKKLSKEEVYEQPMAIYEVHPGSWMRHPGRDDDGFYSYRDLAKTLIPYVKEMGYTHIELMGISEYPYDGSWGYQVTGY
;
A
#
# COMPACT_ATOMS: atom_id res chain seq x y z
N PRO A 1 -20.84 1.39 0.72
CA PRO A 1 -19.95 1.01 -0.39
C PRO A 1 -18.67 1.87 -0.49
N TYR A 2 -18.54 2.96 0.26
CA TYR A 2 -17.36 3.85 0.22
C TYR A 2 -16.65 3.96 1.58
N ALA A 3 -16.75 2.92 2.41
CA ALA A 3 -16.10 2.89 3.71
C ALA A 3 -14.62 2.50 3.56
N ASN A 4 -13.72 3.24 4.22
CA ASN A 4 -12.31 2.85 4.32
C ASN A 4 -12.12 1.61 5.19
N TYR A 5 -13.07 1.34 6.08
CA TYR A 5 -13.07 0.19 6.96
C TYR A 5 -14.46 -0.45 6.96
N ALA A 6 -14.52 -1.77 6.83
CA ALA A 6 -15.77 -2.52 6.79
C ALA A 6 -15.64 -3.81 7.61
N GLN A 7 -16.79 -4.33 8.06
CA GLN A 7 -16.85 -5.66 8.65
C GLN A 7 -16.53 -6.71 7.59
N LEU A 8 -15.80 -7.72 8.01
CA LEU A 8 -15.60 -8.91 7.19
C LEU A 8 -16.90 -9.72 7.13
N ARG A 9 -17.04 -10.45 6.02
CA ARG A 9 -18.17 -11.33 5.68
C ARG A 9 -18.98 -11.91 6.85
N PRO A 10 -20.26 -12.23 6.57
CA PRO A 10 -21.03 -12.00 5.34
C PRO A 10 -21.61 -10.59 5.24
N GLU A 11 -21.60 -9.86 6.31
CA GLU A 11 -22.21 -8.55 6.44
C GLU A 11 -21.18 -7.45 6.24
N THR A 12 -21.52 -6.52 5.37
CA THR A 12 -20.66 -5.38 5.07
C THR A 12 -21.23 -4.13 5.71
N ALA A 13 -20.88 -3.87 6.94
CA ALA A 13 -21.15 -2.62 7.61
C ALA A 13 -19.90 -1.72 7.57
N SER A 14 -20.10 -0.42 7.48
CA SER A 14 -19.03 0.54 7.65
C SER A 14 -18.59 0.61 9.10
N ILE A 15 -17.28 0.60 9.34
CA ILE A 15 -16.72 0.78 10.67
C ILE A 15 -16.28 2.24 10.82
N VAL A 16 -16.79 2.95 11.81
CA VAL A 16 -16.33 4.29 12.16
C VAL A 16 -14.94 4.16 12.80
N THR A 17 -13.94 4.72 12.15
CA THR A 17 -12.54 4.63 12.60
C THR A 17 -11.93 6.02 12.69
N ASP A 18 -11.34 6.33 13.84
CA ASP A 18 -10.55 7.55 14.03
C ASP A 18 -9.10 7.30 13.56
N ILE A 19 -8.67 8.02 12.54
CA ILE A 19 -7.31 8.00 12.00
C ILE A 19 -6.48 9.21 12.44
N SER A 20 -7.01 10.10 13.27
CA SER A 20 -6.33 11.34 13.71
C SER A 20 -5.11 11.09 14.60
N ASN A 21 -5.02 9.91 15.21
CA ASN A 21 -3.95 9.54 16.12
C ASN A 21 -2.65 9.10 15.42
N PHE A 22 -2.63 9.07 14.08
CA PHE A 22 -1.41 8.70 13.36
C PHE A 22 -0.45 9.89 13.28
N THR A 23 0.77 9.69 13.77
CA THR A 23 1.84 10.69 13.66
C THR A 23 2.67 10.44 12.39
N TRP A 24 2.61 11.36 11.45
CA TRP A 24 3.40 11.33 10.23
C TRP A 24 4.87 11.69 10.51
N SER A 25 5.80 10.95 9.94
CA SER A 25 7.24 11.16 10.05
C SER A 25 7.89 11.63 8.74
N ASP A 26 7.11 12.15 7.82
CA ASP A 26 7.49 12.49 6.45
C ASP A 26 7.70 14.00 6.22
N SER A 27 7.74 14.82 7.28
CA SER A 27 7.86 16.27 7.18
C SER A 27 9.05 16.75 6.33
N ALA A 28 10.20 16.12 6.48
CA ALA A 28 11.39 16.44 5.67
C ALA A 28 11.16 16.20 4.17
N TRP A 29 10.50 15.10 3.82
CA TRP A 29 10.11 14.82 2.44
C TRP A 29 9.10 15.82 1.92
N MET A 30 8.07 16.12 2.70
CA MET A 30 7.05 17.11 2.34
C MET A 30 7.62 18.50 2.11
N ASP A 31 8.63 18.88 2.88
CA ASP A 31 9.32 20.17 2.73
C ASP A 31 10.18 20.22 1.45
N ILE A 32 10.84 19.13 1.09
CA ILE A 32 11.55 19.01 -0.19
C ILE A 32 10.54 19.12 -1.33
N ARG A 33 9.47 18.34 -1.28
CA ARG A 33 8.44 18.31 -2.31
C ARG A 33 7.77 19.67 -2.55
N LYS A 34 7.53 20.44 -1.50
CA LYS A 34 6.95 21.80 -1.61
C LYS A 34 7.87 22.80 -2.31
N LYS A 35 9.19 22.58 -2.29
CA LYS A 35 10.17 23.47 -2.90
C LYS A 35 10.38 23.20 -4.40
N LEU A 36 10.01 22.02 -4.86
CA LEU A 36 10.13 21.67 -6.28
C LEU A 36 9.03 22.36 -7.11
N SER A 37 9.41 23.00 -8.19
CA SER A 37 8.47 23.45 -9.20
C SER A 37 7.83 22.26 -9.91
N LYS A 38 6.74 22.51 -10.64
CA LYS A 38 6.06 21.48 -11.42
C LYS A 38 6.99 20.88 -12.48
N GLU A 39 7.75 21.73 -13.12
CA GLU A 39 8.74 21.36 -14.15
C GLU A 39 9.84 20.47 -13.57
N GLU A 40 10.41 20.87 -12.45
CA GLU A 40 11.44 20.09 -11.75
C GLU A 40 10.96 18.69 -11.34
N VAL A 41 9.69 18.55 -10.95
CA VAL A 41 9.10 17.24 -10.63
C VAL A 41 9.06 16.34 -11.87
N TYR A 42 8.70 16.87 -13.04
CA TYR A 42 8.62 16.08 -14.27
C TYR A 42 9.99 15.76 -14.90
N GLU A 43 11.03 16.50 -14.54
CA GLU A 43 12.40 16.26 -15.00
C GLU A 43 13.16 15.27 -14.13
N GLN A 44 12.59 14.85 -12.97
CA GLN A 44 13.22 13.85 -12.11
C GLN A 44 13.21 12.46 -12.77
N PRO A 45 14.30 11.69 -12.63
CA PRO A 45 14.29 10.30 -13.09
C PRO A 45 13.20 9.50 -12.37
N MET A 46 12.49 8.68 -13.12
CA MET A 46 11.43 7.84 -12.60
C MET A 46 11.73 6.37 -12.91
N ALA A 47 11.83 5.56 -11.85
CA ALA A 47 11.89 4.11 -11.92
C ALA A 47 10.78 3.57 -11.01
N ILE A 48 9.79 2.90 -11.59
CA ILE A 48 8.60 2.42 -10.91
C ILE A 48 8.74 0.93 -10.65
N TYR A 49 8.54 0.50 -9.41
CA TYR A 49 8.40 -0.90 -9.04
C TYR A 49 6.93 -1.23 -8.86
N GLU A 50 6.35 -1.91 -9.84
CA GLU A 50 4.99 -2.41 -9.78
C GLU A 50 4.97 -3.73 -9.00
N VAL A 51 4.10 -3.85 -8.01
CA VAL A 51 4.06 -5.01 -7.13
C VAL A 51 2.64 -5.34 -6.67
N HIS A 52 2.31 -6.63 -6.71
CA HIS A 52 1.11 -7.16 -6.08
C HIS A 52 1.46 -7.68 -4.68
N PRO A 53 1.01 -7.03 -3.59
CA PRO A 53 1.42 -7.37 -2.22
C PRO A 53 1.16 -8.82 -1.84
N GLY A 54 0.05 -9.39 -2.29
CA GLY A 54 -0.34 -10.76 -1.98
C GLY A 54 0.55 -11.84 -2.61
N SER A 55 1.33 -11.51 -3.64
CA SER A 55 2.17 -12.48 -4.35
C SER A 55 3.67 -12.19 -4.26
N TRP A 56 4.06 -11.01 -3.74
CA TRP A 56 5.47 -10.59 -3.73
C TRP A 56 6.35 -11.49 -2.85
N MET A 57 5.97 -11.67 -1.59
CA MET A 57 6.64 -12.57 -0.64
C MET A 57 5.63 -13.14 0.34
N ARG A 58 5.99 -14.28 0.94
CA ARG A 58 5.19 -14.96 1.97
C ARG A 58 6.06 -15.41 3.13
N HIS A 59 5.48 -15.53 4.31
CA HIS A 59 6.13 -16.16 5.43
C HIS A 59 6.25 -17.67 5.18
N PRO A 60 7.46 -18.24 5.22
CA PRO A 60 7.64 -19.67 4.98
C PRO A 60 7.03 -20.49 6.13
N GLY A 61 6.37 -21.60 5.77
CA GLY A 61 5.89 -22.59 6.73
C GLY A 61 4.70 -22.18 7.59
N ARG A 62 3.92 -21.18 7.17
CA ARG A 62 2.65 -20.83 7.83
C ARG A 62 1.47 -21.53 7.16
N ASP A 63 0.53 -22.03 7.98
CA ASP A 63 -0.67 -22.74 7.53
C ASP A 63 -1.78 -21.80 6.99
N ASP A 64 -1.61 -20.48 7.18
CA ASP A 64 -2.55 -19.43 6.82
C ASP A 64 -2.20 -18.73 5.48
N ASP A 65 -1.74 -19.47 4.49
CA ASP A 65 -1.22 -18.96 3.21
C ASP A 65 0.02 -18.06 3.34
N GLY A 66 0.40 -17.67 4.54
CA GLY A 66 1.63 -16.92 4.84
C GLY A 66 1.70 -15.52 4.25
N PHE A 67 0.58 -14.87 3.98
CA PHE A 67 0.57 -13.51 3.44
C PHE A 67 1.26 -12.51 4.36
N TYR A 68 2.02 -11.60 3.77
CA TYR A 68 2.56 -10.47 4.50
C TYR A 68 1.47 -9.48 4.87
N SER A 69 1.48 -9.01 6.12
CA SER A 69 0.71 -7.85 6.50
C SER A 69 1.29 -6.58 5.85
N TYR A 70 0.52 -5.49 5.81
CA TYR A 70 1.05 -4.20 5.35
C TYR A 70 2.26 -3.71 6.18
N ARG A 71 2.32 -4.10 7.45
CA ARG A 71 3.49 -3.80 8.32
C ARG A 71 4.71 -4.63 7.95
N ASP A 72 4.53 -5.87 7.53
CA ASP A 72 5.63 -6.71 7.03
C ASP A 72 6.14 -6.17 5.69
N LEU A 73 5.23 -5.78 4.79
CA LEU A 73 5.58 -5.11 3.54
C LEU A 73 6.38 -3.83 3.78
N ALA A 74 5.95 -2.97 4.70
CA ALA A 74 6.70 -1.76 5.02
C ALA A 74 8.13 -2.05 5.49
N LYS A 75 8.34 -3.15 6.21
CA LYS A 75 9.66 -3.54 6.72
C LYS A 75 10.56 -4.20 5.68
N THR A 76 9.99 -4.83 4.67
CA THR A 76 10.73 -5.65 3.71
C THR A 76 10.79 -5.02 2.31
N LEU A 77 9.64 -4.57 1.80
CA LEU A 77 9.53 -4.00 0.46
C LEU A 77 10.24 -2.64 0.35
N ILE A 78 10.07 -1.76 1.35
CA ILE A 78 10.68 -0.42 1.30
C ILE A 78 12.21 -0.48 1.26
N PRO A 79 12.89 -1.24 2.13
CA PRO A 79 14.34 -1.40 2.01
C PRO A 79 14.77 -1.99 0.67
N TYR A 80 14.07 -3.01 0.18
CA TYR A 80 14.37 -3.64 -1.10
C TYR A 80 14.31 -2.66 -2.28
N VAL A 81 13.22 -1.93 -2.43
CA VAL A 81 13.07 -0.99 -3.57
C VAL A 81 14.06 0.17 -3.48
N LYS A 82 14.44 0.60 -2.28
CA LYS A 82 15.47 1.62 -2.07
C LYS A 82 16.86 1.11 -2.46
N GLU A 83 17.21 -0.10 -2.05
CA GLU A 83 18.49 -0.73 -2.40
C GLU A 83 18.61 -0.94 -3.91
N MET A 84 17.51 -1.34 -4.56
CA MET A 84 17.46 -1.54 -6.01
C MET A 84 17.39 -0.23 -6.82
N GLY A 85 17.25 0.93 -6.16
CA GLY A 85 17.27 2.24 -6.81
C GLY A 85 15.94 2.67 -7.44
N TYR A 86 14.84 2.03 -7.08
CA TYR A 86 13.51 2.48 -7.51
C TYR A 86 13.11 3.78 -6.80
N THR A 87 12.43 4.64 -7.54
CA THR A 87 11.96 5.94 -7.02
C THR A 87 10.49 5.92 -6.61
N HIS A 88 9.71 5.00 -7.18
CA HIS A 88 8.26 4.87 -6.95
C HIS A 88 7.88 3.41 -6.76
N ILE A 89 6.80 3.19 -6.03
CA ILE A 89 6.14 1.89 -5.88
C ILE A 89 4.72 2.03 -6.39
N GLU A 90 4.30 1.14 -7.28
CA GLU A 90 2.92 0.97 -7.70
C GLU A 90 2.35 -0.29 -7.04
N LEU A 91 1.37 -0.10 -6.15
CA LEU A 91 0.75 -1.18 -5.40
C LEU A 91 -0.54 -1.63 -6.09
N MET A 92 -0.56 -2.86 -6.57
CA MET A 92 -1.75 -3.46 -7.19
C MET A 92 -2.62 -4.17 -6.15
N GLY A 93 -3.94 -4.10 -6.32
CA GLY A 93 -4.90 -4.91 -5.56
C GLY A 93 -4.96 -4.62 -4.06
N ILE A 94 -4.72 -3.36 -3.64
CA ILE A 94 -4.72 -2.97 -2.22
C ILE A 94 -6.04 -2.43 -1.69
N SER A 95 -6.99 -2.12 -2.56
CA SER A 95 -8.31 -1.67 -2.15
C SER A 95 -9.12 -2.84 -1.58
N GLU A 96 -10.16 -2.54 -0.79
CA GLU A 96 -11.01 -3.57 -0.18
C GLU A 96 -11.72 -4.42 -1.23
N TYR A 97 -11.66 -5.73 -1.08
CA TYR A 97 -12.34 -6.68 -1.96
C TYR A 97 -12.80 -7.92 -1.18
N PRO A 98 -14.01 -8.47 -1.48
CA PRO A 98 -14.58 -9.60 -0.75
C PRO A 98 -14.18 -10.97 -1.31
N TYR A 99 -13.65 -11.04 -2.53
CA TYR A 99 -13.36 -12.27 -3.24
C TYR A 99 -11.87 -12.40 -3.56
N ASP A 100 -11.17 -13.26 -2.84
CA ASP A 100 -9.74 -13.47 -2.97
C ASP A 100 -9.30 -13.91 -4.38
N GLY A 101 -10.13 -14.69 -5.07
CA GLY A 101 -9.88 -15.11 -6.46
C GLY A 101 -9.84 -13.97 -7.47
N SER A 102 -10.30 -12.77 -7.10
CA SER A 102 -10.19 -11.57 -7.93
C SER A 102 -8.81 -10.90 -7.87
N TRP A 103 -7.95 -11.31 -6.95
CA TRP A 103 -6.64 -10.70 -6.69
C TRP A 103 -6.71 -9.21 -6.38
N GLY A 104 -7.83 -8.76 -5.82
CA GLY A 104 -8.07 -7.35 -5.51
C GLY A 104 -8.59 -6.51 -6.67
N TYR A 105 -8.96 -7.12 -7.80
CA TYR A 105 -9.49 -6.37 -8.95
C TYR A 105 -11.02 -6.18 -8.92
N GLN A 106 -11.74 -6.89 -8.02
CA GLN A 106 -13.17 -6.66 -7.78
C GLN A 106 -13.38 -5.81 -6.53
N VAL A 107 -13.01 -4.55 -6.63
CA VAL A 107 -12.99 -3.59 -5.53
C VAL A 107 -14.39 -3.25 -5.05
N THR A 108 -14.59 -3.23 -3.73
CA THR A 108 -15.84 -2.82 -3.08
C THR A 108 -15.67 -1.60 -2.16
N GLY A 109 -14.44 -1.19 -1.84
CA GLY A 109 -14.13 -0.03 -1.03
C GLY A 109 -12.71 0.49 -1.25
N TYR A 110 -12.47 1.71 -0.83
CA TYR A 110 -11.17 2.39 -0.98
C TYR A 110 -10.54 2.68 0.37
#